data_54f8f456f37c42663fc242642c495c0f
#
_entry.id   54f8f456f37c42663fc242642c495c0f
#
_cell.length_a   1.000
_cell.length_b   1.000
_cell.length_c   1.000
_cell.angle_alpha   90.00
_cell.angle_beta   90.00
_cell.angle_gamma   90.00
#
_symmetry.space_group_name_H-M   'P 1'
#
loop_
_entity.id
_entity.type
_entity.pdbx_description
1 polymer ?
#
loop_
_entity_poly.entity_id
_entity_poly.type
_entity_poly.pdbx_seq_one_letter_code
_entity_poly.pdbx_strand_id
1 'polypeptide(L)'
;MPVSVSIPTILRTHTGGEKRVTATGGTLKDVITDLESNYSGITERLLDDGKLQRFVNIYVNDEDVRFSGGLETEISDGDSVTILPAVAGG
;
A
#
# COMPACT_ATOMS: atom_id res chain seq x y z
N MET A 1 15.55 -1.26 -8.36
CA MET A 1 15.33 -2.15 -7.22
C MET A 1 13.85 -2.07 -6.81
N PRO A 2 13.27 -3.15 -6.34
CA PRO A 2 11.86 -3.12 -5.99
C PRO A 2 11.59 -2.31 -4.72
N VAL A 3 10.34 -1.92 -4.59
CA VAL A 3 9.84 -1.24 -3.41
C VAL A 3 9.39 -2.31 -2.41
N SER A 4 9.74 -2.13 -1.15
CA SER A 4 9.32 -3.04 -0.09
C SER A 4 7.97 -2.59 0.46
N VAL A 5 7.00 -3.50 0.52
CA VAL A 5 5.66 -3.17 1.01
C VAL A 5 5.35 -4.02 2.23
N SER A 6 5.07 -3.37 3.36
CA SER A 6 4.68 -4.05 4.59
C SER A 6 3.17 -4.22 4.59
N ILE A 7 2.71 -5.46 4.81
CA ILE A 7 1.30 -5.83 4.74
C ILE A 7 0.75 -6.04 6.15
N PRO A 8 -0.33 -5.35 6.51
CA PRO A 8 -0.95 -5.54 7.82
C PRO A 8 -1.63 -6.91 7.91
N THR A 9 -1.80 -7.39 9.14
CA THR A 9 -2.37 -8.71 9.38
C THR A 9 -3.70 -8.93 8.64
N ILE A 10 -4.55 -7.91 8.62
CA ILE A 10 -5.88 -8.02 8.00
C ILE A 10 -5.84 -8.24 6.50
N LEU A 11 -4.73 -7.91 5.85
CA LEU A 11 -4.59 -8.06 4.40
C LEU A 11 -3.71 -9.25 4.00
N ARG A 12 -3.14 -9.95 4.95
CA ARG A 12 -2.22 -11.07 4.65
C ARG A 12 -2.89 -12.23 3.96
N THR A 13 -4.21 -12.35 4.06
CA THR A 13 -4.95 -13.37 3.30
C THR A 13 -4.82 -13.16 1.80
N HIS A 14 -4.60 -11.92 1.36
CA HIS A 14 -4.41 -11.60 -0.05
C HIS A 14 -2.97 -11.84 -0.51
N THR A 15 -2.04 -11.98 0.41
CA THR A 15 -0.62 -12.16 0.08
C THR A 15 -0.09 -13.53 0.49
N GLY A 16 -1.00 -14.49 0.73
CA GLY A 16 -0.58 -15.83 1.13
C GLY A 16 0.08 -15.90 2.49
N GLY A 17 -0.22 -14.95 3.36
CA GLY A 17 0.37 -14.88 4.69
C GLY A 17 1.65 -14.06 4.77
N GLU A 18 2.09 -13.49 3.66
CA GLU A 18 3.35 -12.71 3.65
C GLU A 18 3.18 -11.38 4.38
N LYS A 19 4.10 -11.10 5.28
CA LYS A 19 4.14 -9.85 6.05
C LYS A 19 4.73 -8.71 5.22
N ARG A 20 5.58 -9.05 4.28
CA ARG A 20 6.26 -8.09 3.43
C ARG A 20 6.36 -8.67 2.03
N VAL A 21 6.05 -7.84 1.06
CA VAL A 21 6.14 -8.22 -0.35
C VAL A 21 6.90 -7.13 -1.08
N THR A 22 7.29 -7.41 -2.31
CA THR A 22 7.94 -6.41 -3.16
C THR A 22 7.01 -6.01 -4.27
N ALA A 23 7.14 -4.76 -4.70
CA ALA A 23 6.35 -4.24 -5.81
C ALA A 23 7.22 -3.25 -6.59
N THR A 24 6.76 -2.88 -7.76
CA THR A 24 7.44 -1.88 -8.59
C THR A 24 6.45 -0.80 -8.98
N GLY A 25 6.96 0.41 -9.18
CA GLY A 25 6.14 1.54 -9.60
C GLY A 25 6.82 2.85 -9.31
N GLY A 26 6.44 3.88 -10.04
CA GLY A 26 6.96 5.23 -9.85
C GLY A 26 6.08 6.11 -8.98
N THR A 27 4.86 5.65 -8.70
CA THR A 27 3.93 6.33 -7.81
C THR A 27 3.23 5.27 -6.96
N LEU A 28 2.57 5.73 -5.89
CA LEU A 28 1.82 4.81 -5.04
C LEU A 28 0.74 4.08 -5.84
N LYS A 29 0.08 4.77 -6.75
CA LYS A 29 -0.92 4.16 -7.61
C LYS A 29 -0.33 3.01 -8.42
N ASP A 30 0.85 3.21 -8.98
CA ASP A 30 1.54 2.18 -9.76
C ASP A 30 1.91 0.99 -8.89
N VAL A 31 2.38 1.25 -7.67
CA VAL A 31 2.71 0.19 -6.72
C VAL A 31 1.48 -0.64 -6.38
N ILE A 32 0.35 0.02 -6.14
CA ILE A 32 -0.90 -0.68 -5.85
C ILE A 32 -1.35 -1.50 -7.05
N THR A 33 -1.20 -0.97 -8.25
CA THR A 33 -1.54 -1.71 -9.49
C THR A 33 -0.68 -2.96 -9.62
N ASP A 34 0.60 -2.85 -9.32
CA ASP A 34 1.49 -4.00 -9.35
C ASP A 34 1.11 -5.04 -8.30
N LEU A 35 0.74 -4.58 -7.09
CA LEU A 35 0.27 -5.48 -6.06
C LEU A 35 -0.98 -6.24 -6.50
N GLU A 36 -1.92 -5.56 -7.14
CA GLU A 36 -3.14 -6.21 -7.62
C GLU A 36 -2.83 -7.28 -8.66
N SER A 37 -1.86 -7.03 -9.50
CA SER A 37 -1.45 -7.97 -10.53
C SER A 37 -0.91 -9.27 -9.93
N ASN A 38 -0.28 -9.17 -8.77
CA ASN A 38 0.32 -10.33 -8.09
C ASN A 38 -0.57 -10.89 -6.98
N TYR A 39 -1.43 -10.06 -6.39
CA TYR A 39 -2.27 -10.42 -5.25
C TYR A 39 -3.68 -9.90 -5.50
N SER A 40 -4.45 -10.62 -6.29
CA SER A 40 -5.80 -10.21 -6.68
C SER A 40 -6.70 -9.91 -5.48
N GLY A 41 -7.44 -8.83 -5.59
CA GLY A 41 -8.38 -8.42 -4.55
C GLY A 41 -7.82 -7.45 -3.52
N ILE A 42 -6.51 -7.21 -3.53
CA ILE A 42 -5.91 -6.32 -2.56
C ILE A 42 -6.31 -4.86 -2.79
N THR A 43 -6.52 -4.48 -4.05
CA THR A 43 -6.91 -3.11 -4.39
C THR A 43 -8.23 -2.73 -3.73
N GLU A 44 -9.19 -3.64 -3.67
CA GLU A 44 -10.48 -3.38 -3.04
C GLU A 44 -10.36 -3.06 -1.57
N ARG A 45 -9.28 -3.54 -0.95
CA ARG A 45 -9.02 -3.30 0.48
C ARG A 45 -8.27 -1.99 0.70
N LEU A 46 -7.57 -1.51 -0.31
CA LEU A 46 -6.76 -0.30 -0.20
C LEU A 46 -7.45 0.93 -0.76
N LEU A 47 -8.32 0.74 -1.74
CA LEU A 47 -9.00 1.84 -2.42
C LEU A 47 -10.51 1.69 -2.34
N ASP A 48 -11.18 2.83 -2.31
CA ASP A 48 -12.64 2.91 -2.38
C ASP A 48 -12.96 3.96 -3.42
N ASP A 49 -13.57 3.51 -4.53
CA ASP A 49 -13.94 4.38 -5.64
C ASP A 49 -12.75 5.20 -6.16
N GLY A 50 -11.60 4.52 -6.30
CA GLY A 50 -10.39 5.16 -6.81
C GLY A 50 -9.64 6.02 -5.81
N LYS A 51 -10.05 6.02 -4.55
CA LYS A 51 -9.42 6.81 -3.50
C LYS A 51 -8.99 5.90 -2.36
N LEU A 52 -8.01 6.35 -1.58
CA LEU A 52 -7.55 5.58 -0.43
C LEU A 52 -8.70 5.38 0.56
N GLN A 53 -8.81 4.15 1.06
CA GLN A 53 -9.79 3.81 2.07
C GLN A 53 -9.55 4.58 3.36
N ARG A 54 -10.64 4.95 4.05
CA ARG A 54 -10.55 5.62 5.34
C ARG A 54 -9.91 4.75 6.42
N PHE A 55 -10.04 3.43 6.25
CA PHE A 55 -9.58 2.47 7.25
C PHE A 55 -8.15 2.04 7.03
N VAL A 56 -7.48 2.66 6.08
CA VAL A 56 -6.11 2.31 5.73
C VAL A 56 -5.24 3.54 5.75
N ASN A 57 -4.11 3.45 6.42
CA ASN A 57 -3.07 4.45 6.37
C ASN A 57 -1.90 3.87 5.58
N ILE A 58 -1.33 4.66 4.70
CA ILE A 58 -0.17 4.24 3.92
C ILE A 58 0.94 5.25 4.13
N TYR A 59 2.13 4.75 4.43
CA TYR A 59 3.31 5.57 4.64
C TYR A 59 4.37 5.18 3.63
N VAL A 60 5.05 6.18 3.08
CA VAL A 60 6.23 5.96 2.25
C VAL A 60 7.41 6.50 3.04
N ASN A 61 8.32 5.63 3.44
CA ASN A 61 9.47 5.99 4.28
C ASN A 61 9.04 6.79 5.52
N ASP A 62 8.00 6.31 6.20
CA ASP A 62 7.47 6.90 7.44
C ASP A 62 6.70 8.21 7.25
N GLU A 63 6.43 8.60 6.01
CA GLU A 63 5.64 9.78 5.73
C GLU A 63 4.26 9.38 5.24
N ASP A 64 3.20 9.90 5.89
CA ASP A 64 1.83 9.62 5.49
C ASP A 64 1.56 10.18 4.10
N VAL A 65 1.12 9.32 3.18
CA VAL A 65 0.92 9.73 1.79
C VAL A 65 -0.20 10.77 1.63
N ARG A 66 -1.10 10.88 2.61
CA ARG A 66 -2.15 11.89 2.55
C ARG A 66 -1.58 13.30 2.53
N PHE A 67 -0.37 13.46 3.04
CA PHE A 67 0.31 14.75 3.09
C PHE A 67 1.34 14.92 1.97
N SER A 68 1.55 13.89 1.15
CA SER A 68 2.56 13.94 0.09
C SER A 68 2.01 13.65 -1.30
N GLY A 69 0.70 13.70 -1.48
CA GLY A 69 0.10 13.53 -2.80
C GLY A 69 -0.84 12.35 -2.95
N GLY A 70 -1.10 11.60 -1.89
CA GLY A 70 -2.00 10.46 -1.95
C GLY A 70 -1.51 9.42 -2.94
N LEU A 71 -2.37 9.03 -3.87
CA LEU A 71 -2.02 8.01 -4.87
C LEU A 71 -0.95 8.48 -5.85
N GLU A 72 -0.72 9.78 -5.94
CA GLU A 72 0.29 10.34 -6.84
C GLU A 72 1.63 10.55 -6.15
N THR A 73 1.75 10.14 -4.89
CA THR A 73 3.03 10.20 -4.17
C THR A 73 4.10 9.50 -4.98
N GLU A 74 5.20 10.19 -5.22
CA GLU A 74 6.32 9.62 -5.96
C GLU A 74 7.05 8.57 -5.12
N ILE A 75 7.37 7.47 -5.74
CA ILE A 75 8.07 6.36 -5.10
C ILE A 75 9.30 6.05 -5.90
N SER A 76 10.42 5.94 -5.21
CA SER A 76 11.70 5.62 -5.83
C SER A 76 12.11 4.19 -5.51
N ASP A 77 13.01 3.65 -6.32
CA ASP A 77 13.57 2.33 -6.07
C ASP A 77 14.16 2.26 -4.67
N GLY A 78 13.85 1.18 -3.99
CA GLY A 78 14.36 0.97 -2.64
C GLY A 78 13.55 1.61 -1.54
N ASP A 79 12.50 2.37 -1.88
CA ASP A 79 11.62 2.95 -0.88
C ASP A 79 10.85 1.88 -0.14
N SER A 80 10.36 2.22 1.05
CA SER A 80 9.52 1.34 1.86
C SER A 80 8.11 1.89 1.92
N VAL A 81 7.13 1.06 1.62
CA VAL A 81 5.73 1.39 1.76
C VAL A 81 5.16 0.58 2.90
N THR A 82 4.54 1.25 3.85
CA THR A 82 3.93 0.59 5.01
C THR A 82 2.43 0.80 4.97
N ILE A 83 1.68 -0.29 4.99
CA ILE A 83 0.23 -0.25 5.02
C ILE A 83 -0.22 -0.63 6.42
N LEU A 84 -0.98 0.26 7.05
CA LEU A 84 -1.47 0.05 8.40
C LEU A 84 -2.99 0.23 8.44
N PRO A 85 -3.70 -0.56 9.25
CA PRO A 85 -5.12 -0.31 9.43
C PRO A 85 -5.30 0.97 10.25
N ALA A 86 -6.20 1.83 9.81
CA ALA A 86 -6.58 3.00 10.58
C ALA A 86 -7.73 2.57 11.49
N VAL A 87 -7.39 2.02 12.64
CA VAL A 87 -8.39 1.51 13.57
C VAL A 87 -8.93 2.66 14.40
N ALA A 88 -10.02 3.22 13.95
CA ALA A 88 -10.66 4.31 14.68
C ALA A 88 -11.25 3.76 15.97
N GLY A 89 -10.87 4.35 17.05
CA GLY A 89 -11.43 4.00 18.36
C GLY A 89 -10.98 2.63 18.87
N GLY A 90 -9.87 2.19 18.38
CA GLY A 90 -9.30 0.91 18.87
C GLY A 90 -9.73 -0.26 18.09
#